data_b63fb0b4af6f162bda99835e49dda10f
#
_entry.id   b63fb0b4af6f162bda99835e49dda10f
#
_cell.length_a   1.000
_cell.length_b   1.000
_cell.length_c   1.000
_cell.angle_alpha   90.00
_cell.angle_beta   90.00
_cell.angle_gamma   90.00
#
_symmetry.space_group_name_H-M   'P 1'
#
loop_
_entity.id
_entity.type
_entity.pdbx_description
1 polymer ?
#
loop_
_entity_poly.entity_id
_entity_poly.type
_entity_poly.pdbx_seq_one_letter_code
_entity_poly.pdbx_strand_id
1 'polypeptide(L)'
;MQRGVKPAVYDTNPLKRVSAFNELNRIPDRDSIIKESDILFSATGNKALKIEDFRELKNGCYIFSVTSSDDELELEFTGEYEKQEVRKHIFKYSNENMNYFFLVNDGNAVNFIYNAVMGDFIHLVRAEMILAINGLPGYAPGKISTVPTDIRENIAESWLKVFEP
;
A
#
# COMPACT_ATOMS: atom_id res chain seq x y z
N MET A 1 -16.29 7.14 7.74
CA MET A 1 -17.45 7.42 6.85
C MET A 1 -17.00 7.12 5.41
N GLN A 2 -17.49 6.04 4.82
CA GLN A 2 -17.15 5.69 3.43
C GLN A 2 -17.81 6.73 2.51
N ARG A 3 -17.02 7.41 1.69
CA ARG A 3 -17.49 8.48 0.80
C ARG A 3 -18.25 7.99 -0.45
N GLY A 4 -19.13 6.99 -0.31
CA GLY A 4 -20.01 6.54 -1.40
C GLY A 4 -19.36 5.75 -2.53
N VAL A 5 -18.04 5.57 -2.52
CA VAL A 5 -17.33 4.75 -3.51
C VAL A 5 -17.21 3.33 -2.96
N LYS A 6 -17.66 2.34 -3.75
CA LYS A 6 -17.46 0.92 -3.44
C LYS A 6 -16.28 0.43 -4.28
N PRO A 7 -15.09 0.25 -3.70
CA PRO A 7 -13.94 -0.27 -4.44
C PRO A 7 -14.19 -1.72 -4.87
N ALA A 8 -13.53 -2.11 -5.95
CA ALA A 8 -13.38 -3.50 -6.34
C ALA A 8 -12.12 -4.06 -5.66
N VAL A 9 -12.24 -5.22 -5.02
CA VAL A 9 -11.14 -5.84 -4.28
C VAL A 9 -10.91 -7.25 -4.81
N TYR A 10 -9.65 -7.57 -5.03
CA TYR A 10 -9.19 -8.92 -5.33
C TYR A 10 -8.03 -9.30 -4.42
N ASP A 11 -8.02 -10.52 -3.97
CA ASP A 11 -6.88 -11.17 -3.28
C ASP A 11 -6.86 -12.64 -3.70
N THR A 12 -5.70 -13.23 -3.81
CA THR A 12 -5.56 -14.67 -4.11
C THR A 12 -6.11 -15.54 -2.98
N ASN A 13 -6.07 -15.04 -1.74
CA ASN A 13 -6.64 -15.71 -0.57
C ASN A 13 -8.16 -15.52 -0.52
N PRO A 14 -8.96 -16.60 -0.63
CA PRO A 14 -10.42 -16.50 -0.59
C PRO A 14 -10.96 -15.97 0.74
N LEU A 15 -10.27 -16.19 1.87
CA LEU A 15 -10.70 -15.67 3.17
C LEU A 15 -10.63 -14.15 3.21
N LYS A 16 -9.60 -13.56 2.61
CA LYS A 16 -9.50 -12.09 2.49
C LYS A 16 -10.58 -11.52 1.58
N ARG A 17 -10.94 -12.23 0.49
CA ARG A 17 -12.07 -11.82 -0.36
C ARG A 17 -13.39 -11.83 0.38
N VAL A 18 -13.65 -12.86 1.22
CA VAL A 18 -14.84 -12.90 2.09
C VAL A 18 -14.84 -11.74 3.08
N SER A 19 -13.71 -11.44 3.71
CA SER A 19 -13.59 -10.28 4.61
C SER A 19 -13.93 -8.98 3.89
N ALA A 20 -13.35 -8.76 2.70
CA ALA A 20 -13.63 -7.58 1.90
C ALA A 20 -15.10 -7.49 1.47
N PHE A 21 -15.76 -8.62 1.17
CA PHE A 21 -17.18 -8.65 0.88
C PHE A 21 -18.04 -8.21 2.07
N ASN A 22 -17.69 -8.67 3.28
CA ASN A 22 -18.37 -8.26 4.51
C ASN A 22 -18.25 -6.76 4.79
N GLU A 23 -17.20 -6.12 4.27
CA GLU A 23 -17.01 -4.67 4.31
C GLU A 23 -17.71 -3.92 3.17
N LEU A 24 -18.65 -4.59 2.49
CA LEU A 24 -19.47 -4.07 1.39
C LEU A 24 -18.69 -3.67 0.12
N ASN A 25 -17.50 -4.24 -0.09
CA ASN A 25 -16.75 -4.07 -1.32
C ASN A 25 -17.30 -4.98 -2.45
N ARG A 26 -17.01 -4.62 -3.71
CA ARG A 26 -17.24 -5.52 -4.85
C ARG A 26 -16.08 -6.50 -4.96
N ILE A 27 -16.38 -7.76 -5.29
CA ILE A 27 -15.37 -8.83 -5.41
C ILE A 27 -15.42 -9.43 -6.83
N PRO A 28 -15.01 -8.70 -7.86
CA PRO A 28 -14.89 -9.25 -9.20
C PRO A 28 -13.69 -10.21 -9.32
N ASP A 29 -13.55 -10.86 -10.45
CA ASP A 29 -12.32 -11.56 -10.79
C ASP A 29 -11.16 -10.57 -11.07
N ARG A 30 -9.92 -11.11 -11.10
CA ARG A 30 -8.71 -10.32 -11.27
C ARG A 30 -8.69 -9.60 -12.63
N ASP A 31 -9.08 -10.30 -13.70
CA ASP A 31 -9.00 -9.78 -15.05
C ASP A 31 -9.97 -8.61 -15.26
N SER A 32 -11.17 -8.69 -14.68
CA SER A 32 -12.11 -7.57 -14.67
C SER A 32 -11.54 -6.33 -13.97
N ILE A 33 -10.85 -6.52 -12.84
CA ILE A 33 -10.18 -5.39 -12.15
C ILE A 33 -9.13 -4.75 -13.06
N ILE A 34 -8.28 -5.53 -13.70
CA ILE A 34 -7.23 -5.02 -14.59
C ILE A 34 -7.82 -4.23 -15.76
N LYS A 35 -8.84 -4.77 -16.41
CA LYS A 35 -9.44 -4.21 -17.64
C LYS A 35 -10.33 -2.98 -17.41
N GLU A 36 -10.96 -2.88 -16.24
CA GLU A 36 -12.03 -1.90 -16.00
C GLU A 36 -11.64 -0.76 -15.07
N SER A 37 -10.54 -0.90 -14.32
CA SER A 37 -10.20 0.09 -13.30
C SER A 37 -9.63 1.37 -13.88
N ASP A 38 -10.12 2.51 -13.40
CA ASP A 38 -9.51 3.83 -13.64
C ASP A 38 -8.32 4.07 -12.70
N ILE A 39 -8.37 3.47 -11.51
CA ILE A 39 -7.31 3.56 -10.50
C ILE A 39 -7.08 2.18 -9.90
N LEU A 40 -5.84 1.75 -9.88
CA LEU A 40 -5.37 0.49 -9.29
C LEU A 40 -4.46 0.78 -8.08
N PHE A 41 -4.77 0.19 -6.94
CA PHE A 41 -3.89 0.16 -5.78
C PHE A 41 -3.37 -1.26 -5.59
N SER A 42 -2.07 -1.44 -5.72
CA SER A 42 -1.40 -2.71 -5.43
C SER A 42 -0.83 -2.71 -4.01
N ALA A 43 -1.21 -3.71 -3.23
CA ALA A 43 -0.88 -3.84 -1.81
C ALA A 43 -0.63 -5.30 -1.41
N THR A 44 0.01 -6.08 -2.27
CA THR A 44 0.14 -7.53 -2.08
C THR A 44 1.45 -7.95 -1.40
N GLY A 45 2.49 -7.11 -1.49
CA GLY A 45 3.85 -7.44 -1.07
C GLY A 45 4.51 -8.49 -1.97
N ASN A 46 4.00 -8.64 -3.21
CA ASN A 46 4.53 -9.56 -4.20
C ASN A 46 4.11 -9.07 -5.59
N LYS A 47 4.66 -9.62 -6.67
CA LYS A 47 4.36 -9.25 -8.07
C LYS A 47 2.86 -9.38 -8.38
N ALA A 48 2.12 -8.28 -8.18
CA ALA A 48 0.68 -8.22 -8.39
C ALA A 48 0.32 -8.03 -9.86
N LEU A 49 1.10 -7.23 -10.60
CA LEU A 49 0.96 -7.01 -12.02
C LEU A 49 2.20 -7.53 -12.75
N LYS A 50 1.95 -8.35 -13.75
CA LYS A 50 2.96 -8.88 -14.67
C LYS A 50 2.99 -8.08 -15.96
N ILE A 51 4.00 -8.28 -16.77
CA ILE A 51 4.19 -7.58 -18.05
C ILE A 51 2.96 -7.69 -18.96
N GLU A 52 2.35 -8.87 -19.04
CA GLU A 52 1.16 -9.09 -19.86
C GLU A 52 -0.07 -8.30 -19.38
N ASP A 53 -0.20 -8.06 -18.08
CA ASP A 53 -1.33 -7.31 -17.50
C ASP A 53 -1.36 -5.86 -17.98
N PHE A 54 -0.20 -5.24 -18.19
CA PHE A 54 -0.12 -3.85 -18.63
C PHE A 54 -0.70 -3.60 -20.03
N ARG A 55 -0.72 -4.63 -20.88
CA ARG A 55 -1.36 -4.56 -22.21
C ARG A 55 -2.88 -4.58 -22.14
N GLU A 56 -3.43 -5.15 -21.07
CA GLU A 56 -4.87 -5.29 -20.83
C GLU A 56 -5.47 -4.17 -19.99
N LEU A 57 -4.63 -3.26 -19.47
CA LEU A 57 -5.09 -2.14 -18.66
C LEU A 57 -6.01 -1.21 -19.46
N LYS A 58 -7.03 -0.71 -18.77
CA LYS A 58 -7.83 0.40 -19.30
C LYS A 58 -6.94 1.60 -19.62
N ASN A 59 -7.10 2.17 -20.82
CA ASN A 59 -6.35 3.37 -21.21
C ASN A 59 -6.57 4.50 -20.20
N GLY A 60 -5.47 5.06 -19.71
CA GLY A 60 -5.48 6.11 -18.71
C GLY A 60 -5.57 5.62 -17.27
N CYS A 61 -5.47 4.32 -17.02
CA CYS A 61 -5.44 3.77 -15.66
C CYS A 61 -4.25 4.32 -14.87
N TYR A 62 -4.50 4.75 -13.64
CA TYR A 62 -3.46 5.16 -12.68
C TYR A 62 -3.14 4.00 -11.75
N ILE A 63 -1.85 3.68 -11.59
CA ILE A 63 -1.38 2.57 -10.77
C ILE A 63 -0.54 3.11 -9.62
N PHE A 64 -0.88 2.65 -8.42
CA PHE A 64 -0.22 3.00 -7.16
C PHE A 64 0.30 1.72 -6.49
N SER A 65 1.59 1.65 -6.21
CA SER A 65 2.15 0.67 -5.26
C SER A 65 2.09 1.26 -3.86
N VAL A 66 1.45 0.56 -2.92
CA VAL A 66 1.26 1.03 -1.54
C VAL A 66 1.92 0.10 -0.51
N THR A 67 2.85 -0.73 -0.96
CA THR A 67 3.68 -1.58 -0.10
C THR A 67 4.96 -0.89 0.34
N SER A 68 5.75 -1.56 1.16
CA SER A 68 7.06 -1.07 1.60
C SER A 68 8.21 -1.53 0.72
N SER A 69 7.98 -2.45 -0.21
CA SER A 69 8.95 -2.98 -1.16
C SER A 69 8.58 -2.60 -2.59
N ASP A 70 9.57 -2.48 -3.46
CA ASP A 70 9.41 -2.07 -4.86
C ASP A 70 9.22 -3.29 -5.80
N ASP A 71 8.60 -4.36 -5.31
CA ASP A 71 8.43 -5.65 -5.99
C ASP A 71 6.98 -5.98 -6.37
N GLU A 72 6.07 -5.00 -6.30
CA GLU A 72 4.66 -5.15 -6.64
C GLU A 72 4.41 -5.31 -8.13
N LEU A 73 5.26 -4.74 -8.97
CA LEU A 73 5.06 -4.61 -10.40
C LEU A 73 6.23 -5.18 -11.18
N GLU A 74 5.96 -5.93 -12.22
CA GLU A 74 6.96 -6.36 -13.21
C GLU A 74 7.14 -5.26 -14.26
N LEU A 75 8.16 -4.39 -14.09
CA LEU A 75 8.37 -3.20 -14.93
C LEU A 75 9.44 -3.37 -16.02
N GLU A 76 9.86 -4.58 -16.31
CA GLU A 76 10.87 -4.84 -17.35
C GLU A 76 10.28 -4.69 -18.77
N PHE A 77 9.71 -3.53 -19.08
CA PHE A 77 9.10 -3.21 -20.39
C PHE A 77 10.12 -2.89 -21.47
N THR A 78 11.24 -3.50 -21.53
CA THR A 78 12.33 -3.15 -22.44
C THR A 78 11.85 -2.91 -23.88
N GLY A 79 11.68 -1.62 -24.23
CA GLY A 79 11.37 -1.17 -25.58
C GLY A 79 9.90 -1.20 -26.02
N GLU A 80 8.96 -1.69 -25.20
CA GLU A 80 7.54 -1.74 -25.58
C GLU A 80 6.78 -0.43 -25.30
N TYR A 81 7.22 0.35 -24.32
CA TYR A 81 6.56 1.58 -23.91
C TYR A 81 7.54 2.76 -23.88
N GLU A 82 7.12 3.88 -24.43
CA GLU A 82 7.75 5.16 -24.21
C GLU A 82 7.33 5.71 -22.84
N LYS A 83 8.33 6.16 -22.05
CA LYS A 83 8.12 6.73 -20.73
C LYS A 83 8.27 8.25 -20.76
N GLN A 84 7.29 8.96 -20.21
CA GLN A 84 7.31 10.40 -20.07
C GLN A 84 6.86 10.83 -18.67
N GLU A 85 7.64 11.64 -17.96
CA GLU A 85 7.18 12.28 -16.73
C GLU A 85 6.21 13.43 -17.10
N VAL A 86 4.91 13.25 -16.82
CA VAL A 86 3.87 14.24 -17.14
C VAL A 86 3.61 15.21 -15.99
N ARG A 87 3.91 14.80 -14.79
CA ARG A 87 3.95 15.63 -13.55
C ARG A 87 4.96 15.03 -12.60
N LYS A 88 5.42 15.81 -11.64
CA LYS A 88 6.30 15.32 -10.57
C LYS A 88 5.76 14.03 -9.96
N HIS A 89 6.54 12.96 -10.04
CA HIS A 89 6.19 11.59 -9.59
C HIS A 89 5.05 10.91 -10.36
N ILE A 90 4.63 11.40 -11.51
CA ILE A 90 3.62 10.75 -12.37
C ILE A 90 4.23 10.51 -13.74
N PHE A 91 4.38 9.25 -14.11
CA PHE A 91 4.98 8.81 -15.36
C PHE A 91 3.91 8.17 -16.23
N LYS A 92 3.77 8.71 -17.45
CA LYS A 92 2.95 8.10 -18.50
C LYS A 92 3.80 7.08 -19.24
N TYR A 93 3.26 5.89 -19.41
CA TYR A 93 3.77 4.87 -20.29
C TYR A 93 2.81 4.72 -21.46
N SER A 94 3.31 4.80 -22.69
CA SER A 94 2.48 4.69 -23.91
C SER A 94 3.21 3.90 -24.98
N ASN A 95 2.47 3.11 -25.77
CA ASN A 95 3.03 2.33 -26.86
C ASN A 95 2.42 2.73 -28.21
N GLU A 96 2.97 2.19 -29.30
CA GLU A 96 2.51 2.45 -30.69
C GLU A 96 1.05 2.04 -30.93
N ASN A 97 0.53 1.08 -30.16
CA ASN A 97 -0.86 0.61 -30.25
C ASN A 97 -1.86 1.50 -29.51
N MET A 98 -1.45 2.71 -29.11
CA MET A 98 -2.26 3.66 -28.33
C MET A 98 -2.70 3.15 -26.95
N ASN A 99 -2.12 2.07 -26.44
CA ASN A 99 -2.28 1.69 -25.04
C ASN A 99 -1.42 2.60 -24.18
N TYR A 100 -2.00 3.15 -23.10
CA TYR A 100 -1.26 3.99 -22.16
C TYR A 100 -1.84 3.91 -20.74
N PHE A 101 -0.96 4.06 -19.76
CA PHE A 101 -1.28 4.08 -18.35
C PHE A 101 -0.33 5.02 -17.60
N PHE A 102 -0.62 5.27 -16.33
CA PHE A 102 0.21 6.12 -15.48
C PHE A 102 0.72 5.32 -14.29
N LEU A 103 2.04 5.34 -14.07
CA LEU A 103 2.66 4.86 -12.85
C LEU A 103 2.95 6.04 -11.92
N VAL A 104 2.41 5.98 -10.72
CA VAL A 104 2.75 6.96 -9.68
C VAL A 104 4.03 6.51 -9.00
N ASN A 105 4.96 7.46 -8.80
CA ASN A 105 6.32 7.21 -8.31
C ASN A 105 7.10 6.18 -9.13
N ASP A 106 6.81 6.10 -10.43
CA ASP A 106 7.45 5.15 -11.33
C ASP A 106 7.30 3.68 -10.90
N GLY A 107 6.17 3.36 -10.26
CA GLY A 107 5.88 2.03 -9.74
C GLY A 107 6.46 1.73 -8.36
N ASN A 108 7.34 2.58 -7.84
CA ASN A 108 7.85 2.45 -6.47
C ASN A 108 6.78 2.83 -5.43
N ALA A 109 6.98 2.41 -4.19
CA ALA A 109 6.05 2.66 -3.12
C ALA A 109 5.72 4.15 -2.94
N VAL A 110 4.44 4.49 -3.02
CA VAL A 110 3.98 5.89 -2.92
C VAL A 110 3.95 6.43 -1.49
N ASN A 111 4.06 5.55 -0.50
CA ASN A 111 3.96 5.89 0.92
C ASN A 111 4.99 6.94 1.38
N PHE A 112 6.09 7.08 0.65
CA PHE A 112 7.22 7.93 1.03
C PHE A 112 7.33 9.22 0.21
N ILE A 113 6.49 9.45 -0.81
CA ILE A 113 6.62 10.60 -1.72
C ILE A 113 6.45 11.94 -1.00
N TYR A 114 5.53 12.00 -0.04
CA TYR A 114 5.16 13.23 0.66
C TYR A 114 5.39 13.15 2.16
N ASN A 115 6.45 12.47 2.63
CA ASN A 115 6.68 12.25 4.05
C ASN A 115 5.41 11.72 4.73
N ALA A 116 4.77 10.70 4.13
CA ALA A 116 3.53 10.13 4.63
C ALA A 116 3.74 9.61 6.06
N VAL A 117 3.62 10.51 7.00
CA VAL A 117 3.62 10.23 8.43
C VAL A 117 2.17 9.89 8.77
N MET A 118 1.97 8.81 9.52
CA MET A 118 0.65 8.41 10.01
C MET A 118 0.07 9.42 11.02
N GLY A 119 0.38 10.72 10.86
CA GLY A 119 0.03 11.77 11.80
C GLY A 119 0.65 11.49 13.18
N ASP A 120 -0.02 11.98 14.22
CA ASP A 120 0.47 11.88 15.60
C ASP A 120 0.49 10.44 16.15
N PHE A 121 -0.24 9.53 15.52
CA PHE A 121 -0.25 8.10 15.88
C PHE A 121 1.12 7.41 15.76
N ILE A 122 2.03 7.91 14.93
CA ILE A 122 3.40 7.36 14.82
C ILE A 122 4.16 7.46 16.13
N HIS A 123 3.81 8.44 16.99
CA HIS A 123 4.45 8.64 18.28
C HIS A 123 4.15 7.50 19.26
N LEU A 124 3.00 6.82 19.16
CA LEU A 124 2.69 5.62 19.93
C LEU A 124 3.71 4.51 19.64
N VAL A 125 3.92 4.21 18.36
CA VAL A 125 4.86 3.15 17.94
C VAL A 125 6.29 3.50 18.34
N ARG A 126 6.70 4.76 18.13
CA ARG A 126 8.06 5.21 18.50
C ARG A 126 8.30 5.13 20.01
N ALA A 127 7.33 5.52 20.82
CA ALA A 127 7.44 5.42 22.28
C ALA A 127 7.53 3.95 22.72
N GLU A 128 6.71 3.08 22.16
CA GLU A 128 6.76 1.63 22.45
C GLU A 128 8.12 1.04 22.06
N MET A 129 8.68 1.40 20.91
CA MET A 129 10.02 0.97 20.49
C MET A 129 11.12 1.42 21.47
N ILE A 130 11.09 2.69 21.88
CA ILE A 130 12.09 3.25 22.82
C ILE A 130 12.01 2.52 24.17
N LEU A 131 10.83 2.32 24.69
CA LEU A 131 10.65 1.64 25.98
C LEU A 131 10.97 0.15 25.89
N ALA A 132 10.67 -0.50 24.76
CA ALA A 132 11.09 -1.88 24.49
C ALA A 132 12.62 -2.00 24.50
N ILE A 133 13.35 -1.09 23.86
CA ILE A 133 14.82 -1.07 23.83
C ILE A 133 15.37 -0.90 25.26
N ASN A 134 14.82 0.04 26.02
CA ASN A 134 15.25 0.26 27.40
C ASN A 134 14.97 -0.95 28.32
N GLY A 135 13.92 -1.69 28.04
CA GLY A 135 13.54 -2.89 28.78
C GLY A 135 14.31 -4.17 28.40
N LEU A 136 15.08 -4.14 27.28
CA LEU A 136 15.80 -5.32 26.76
C LEU A 136 16.60 -6.11 27.81
N PRO A 137 17.36 -5.46 28.74
CA PRO A 137 18.09 -6.22 29.74
C PRO A 137 17.24 -7.07 30.68
N GLY A 138 15.94 -6.78 30.80
CA GLY A 138 15.00 -7.54 31.63
C GLY A 138 14.33 -8.72 30.90
N TYR A 139 14.52 -8.87 29.58
CA TYR A 139 13.93 -9.96 28.81
C TYR A 139 14.86 -11.18 28.69
N ALA A 140 14.26 -12.36 28.65
CA ALA A 140 15.00 -13.59 28.49
C ALA A 140 15.64 -13.69 27.10
N PRO A 141 16.95 -13.98 26.99
CA PRO A 141 17.63 -14.12 25.70
C PRO A 141 17.02 -15.21 24.82
N GLY A 142 16.98 -14.98 23.51
CA GLY A 142 16.53 -15.98 22.53
C GLY A 142 15.02 -16.22 22.50
N LYS A 143 14.22 -15.38 23.17
CA LYS A 143 12.75 -15.43 23.13
C LYS A 143 12.18 -14.13 22.53
N ILE A 144 11.11 -14.27 21.75
CA ILE A 144 10.30 -13.14 21.33
C ILE A 144 9.42 -12.74 22.51
N SER A 145 9.50 -11.49 22.93
CA SER A 145 8.70 -10.93 24.01
C SER A 145 7.90 -9.74 23.52
N THR A 146 6.75 -9.49 24.10
CA THR A 146 5.93 -8.30 23.86
C THR A 146 6.18 -7.27 24.94
N VAL A 147 5.99 -6.00 24.61
CA VAL A 147 6.01 -4.92 25.60
C VAL A 147 4.85 -5.15 26.59
N PRO A 148 5.09 -5.08 27.92
CA PRO A 148 4.05 -5.23 28.93
C PRO A 148 2.87 -4.29 28.71
N THR A 149 1.67 -4.78 29.04
CA THR A 149 0.42 -4.04 28.78
C THR A 149 0.37 -2.71 29.54
N ASP A 150 0.82 -2.69 30.78
CA ASP A 150 0.89 -1.47 31.61
C ASP A 150 1.76 -0.37 31.00
N ILE A 151 2.88 -0.74 30.35
CA ILE A 151 3.73 0.20 29.62
C ILE A 151 2.97 0.74 28.40
N ARG A 152 2.27 -0.09 27.65
CA ARG A 152 1.47 0.33 26.49
C ARG A 152 0.30 1.24 26.89
N GLU A 153 -0.37 0.95 27.98
CA GLU A 153 -1.42 1.80 28.56
C GLU A 153 -0.88 3.18 28.96
N ASN A 154 0.27 3.23 29.64
CA ASN A 154 0.91 4.50 29.99
C ASN A 154 1.33 5.33 28.78
N ILE A 155 1.79 4.70 27.69
CA ILE A 155 2.07 5.37 26.43
C ILE A 155 0.78 5.97 25.84
N ALA A 156 -0.29 5.19 25.81
CA ALA A 156 -1.57 5.63 25.26
C ALA A 156 -2.15 6.80 26.08
N GLU A 157 -2.14 6.72 27.39
CA GLU A 157 -2.57 7.82 28.28
C GLU A 157 -1.74 9.09 28.08
N SER A 158 -0.42 8.95 27.94
CA SER A 158 0.48 10.08 27.70
C SER A 158 0.20 10.71 26.33
N TRP A 159 -0.05 9.90 25.31
CA TRP A 159 -0.40 10.35 24.00
C TRP A 159 -1.72 11.13 23.99
N LEU A 160 -2.77 10.59 24.64
CA LEU A 160 -4.07 11.26 24.77
C LEU A 160 -3.92 12.63 25.42
N LYS A 161 -3.15 12.76 26.50
CA LYS A 161 -2.90 14.05 27.17
C LYS A 161 -2.24 15.10 26.27
N VAL A 162 -1.48 14.70 25.26
CA VAL A 162 -0.72 15.60 24.37
C VAL A 162 -1.50 15.93 23.12
N PHE A 163 -2.25 14.97 22.58
CA PHE A 163 -2.87 15.05 21.23
C PHE A 163 -4.40 15.02 21.26
N GLU A 164 -5.03 14.77 22.40
CA GLU A 164 -6.48 14.90 22.52
C GLU A 164 -6.84 16.39 22.50
N PRO A 165 -7.77 16.83 21.60
CA PRO A 165 -8.16 18.26 21.44
C PRO A 165 -8.96 18.82 22.62
#